data_fd4d9291958bdf01b45536956dc8e199
#
_entry.id   fd4d9291958bdf01b45536956dc8e199
#
_cell.length_a   1.000
_cell.length_b   1.000
_cell.length_c   1.000
_cell.angle_alpha   90.00
_cell.angle_beta   90.00
_cell.angle_gamma   90.00
#
_symmetry.space_group_name_H-M   'P 1'
#
loop_
_entity.id
_entity.type
_entity.pdbx_description
1 polymer ?
#
loop_
_entity_poly.entity_id
_entity_poly.type
_entity_poly.pdbx_seq_one_letter_code
_entity_poly.pdbx_strand_id
1 'polypeptide(L)'
;MAAGQLWLFPPPKPLVERLGEEFFRALPSSPGVYLMCGDAEGVLYVGKARNLRKRLSSYRVANPERFPRRMIRLLHRVTRIEWDECSSEEAASHREEALICTLMPRFNAAGKAWPVSGIKRSIWQNRLQREQQALSTLSCLLPEKVRDAGQVVRID
;
A
#
# COMPACT_ATOMS: atom_id res chain seq x y z
N MET A 1 32.40 -15.69 -12.14
CA MET A 1 32.20 -15.98 -10.70
C MET A 1 31.95 -14.66 -10.00
N ALA A 2 30.71 -14.40 -9.59
CA ALA A 2 30.36 -13.19 -8.86
C ALA A 2 30.94 -13.31 -7.45
N ALA A 3 31.85 -12.41 -7.08
CA ALA A 3 32.39 -12.33 -5.73
C ALA A 3 31.23 -12.03 -4.79
N GLY A 4 30.90 -12.98 -3.94
CA GLY A 4 29.93 -12.79 -2.86
C GLY A 4 30.41 -11.66 -1.96
N GLN A 5 29.69 -10.54 -1.97
CA GLN A 5 29.99 -9.42 -1.11
C GLN A 5 29.74 -9.88 0.34
N LEU A 6 30.80 -10.09 1.07
CA LEU A 6 30.75 -10.36 2.52
C LEU A 6 30.15 -9.13 3.22
N TRP A 7 28.89 -9.25 3.61
CA TRP A 7 28.26 -8.23 4.45
C TRP A 7 28.88 -8.31 5.85
N LEU A 8 29.62 -7.29 6.23
CA LEU A 8 30.18 -7.15 7.57
C LEU A 8 29.08 -7.02 8.64
N PHE A 9 27.89 -6.58 8.22
CA PHE A 9 26.68 -6.48 9.03
C PHE A 9 25.50 -7.11 8.29
N PRO A 10 24.55 -7.71 9.01
CA PRO A 10 23.32 -8.22 8.37
C PRO A 10 22.58 -7.09 7.66
N PRO A 11 21.95 -7.36 6.51
CA PRO A 11 21.22 -6.35 5.79
C PRO A 11 20.09 -5.76 6.65
N PRO A 12 19.84 -4.44 6.55
CA PRO A 12 18.87 -3.76 7.41
C PRO A 12 17.44 -4.30 7.18
N LYS A 13 16.67 -4.34 8.26
CA LYS A 13 15.27 -4.79 8.28
C LYS A 13 14.32 -3.64 8.69
N PRO A 14 14.28 -2.53 7.98
CA PRO A 14 13.60 -1.31 8.42
C PRO A 14 12.11 -1.51 8.68
N LEU A 15 11.44 -2.38 7.94
CA LEU A 15 10.03 -2.68 8.15
C LEU A 15 9.80 -3.55 9.40
N VAL A 16 10.69 -4.51 9.66
CA VAL A 16 10.59 -5.34 10.87
C VAL A 16 10.83 -4.51 12.12
N GLU A 17 11.79 -3.61 12.08
CA GLU A 17 12.11 -2.70 13.18
C GLU A 17 10.94 -1.78 13.54
N ARG A 18 10.15 -1.36 12.54
CA ARG A 18 9.02 -0.42 12.74
C ARG A 18 7.69 -1.10 12.98
N LEU A 19 7.39 -2.18 12.28
CA LEU A 19 6.08 -2.84 12.29
C LEU A 19 6.06 -4.06 13.23
N GLY A 20 7.23 -4.58 13.60
CA GLY A 20 7.36 -5.80 14.41
C GLY A 20 7.18 -7.09 13.62
N GLU A 21 7.64 -8.19 14.17
CA GLU A 21 7.49 -9.54 13.57
C GLU A 21 6.03 -10.03 13.57
N GLU A 22 5.23 -9.62 14.56
CA GLU A 22 3.84 -10.00 14.71
C GLU A 22 2.98 -9.49 13.54
N PHE A 23 3.28 -8.29 13.05
CA PHE A 23 2.65 -7.75 11.85
C PHE A 23 2.75 -8.73 10.68
N PHE A 24 3.93 -9.26 10.40
CA PHE A 24 4.15 -10.18 9.27
C PHE A 24 3.50 -11.55 9.47
N ARG A 25 3.32 -11.99 10.73
CA ARG A 25 2.60 -13.23 11.05
C ARG A 25 1.09 -13.10 10.85
N ALA A 26 0.54 -11.93 11.13
CA ALA A 26 -0.88 -11.64 11.00
C ALA A 26 -1.36 -11.46 9.55
N LEU A 27 -0.45 -11.29 8.58
CA LEU A 27 -0.80 -11.07 7.19
C LEU A 27 -1.58 -12.25 6.60
N PRO A 28 -2.65 -11.99 5.82
CA PRO A 28 -3.41 -13.04 5.14
C PRO A 28 -2.63 -13.63 3.95
N SER A 29 -2.98 -14.86 3.58
CA SER A 29 -2.39 -15.53 2.41
C SER A 29 -3.23 -15.37 1.14
N SER A 30 -4.24 -14.52 1.18
CA SER A 30 -5.17 -14.20 0.09
C SER A 30 -4.55 -13.23 -0.94
N PRO A 31 -5.16 -13.14 -2.13
CA PRO A 31 -4.91 -12.05 -3.07
C PRO A 31 -5.35 -10.71 -2.48
N GLY A 32 -4.71 -9.63 -2.89
CA GLY A 32 -5.13 -8.30 -2.46
C GLY A 32 -4.20 -7.19 -2.88
N VAL A 33 -4.54 -5.99 -2.45
CA VAL A 33 -3.74 -4.78 -2.62
C VAL A 33 -3.16 -4.34 -1.28
N TYR A 34 -2.04 -3.63 -1.31
CA TYR A 34 -1.42 -3.07 -0.12
C TYR A 34 -0.92 -1.66 -0.38
N LEU A 35 -1.01 -0.83 0.64
CA LEU A 35 -0.60 0.56 0.65
C LEU A 35 0.54 0.72 1.64
N MET A 36 1.66 1.25 1.17
CA MET A 36 2.79 1.62 2.02
C MET A 36 2.74 3.11 2.31
N CYS A 37 2.57 3.48 3.56
CA CYS A 37 2.38 4.85 4.02
C CYS A 37 3.59 5.36 4.81
N GLY A 38 3.87 6.66 4.69
CA GLY A 38 4.78 7.41 5.55
C GLY A 38 4.00 8.31 6.50
N ASP A 39 4.64 8.80 7.58
CA ASP A 39 3.96 9.60 8.59
C ASP A 39 3.34 10.90 8.03
N ALA A 40 4.16 11.73 7.40
CA ALA A 40 3.73 13.03 6.88
C ALA A 40 3.35 13.01 5.39
N GLU A 41 3.77 11.99 4.66
CA GLU A 41 3.66 11.93 3.19
C GLU A 41 2.40 11.17 2.71
N GLY A 42 1.65 10.54 3.62
CA GLY A 42 0.50 9.72 3.28
C GLY A 42 0.91 8.45 2.52
N VAL A 43 0.15 8.07 1.48
CA VAL A 43 0.42 6.86 0.69
C VAL A 43 1.60 7.09 -0.24
N LEU A 44 2.68 6.34 0.00
CA LEU A 44 3.91 6.38 -0.78
C LEU A 44 3.90 5.43 -1.98
N TYR A 45 3.27 4.25 -1.80
CA TYR A 45 3.25 3.19 -2.79
C TYR A 45 2.00 2.33 -2.64
N VAL A 46 1.44 1.92 -3.75
CA VAL A 46 0.37 0.92 -3.86
C VAL A 46 0.89 -0.25 -4.66
N GLY A 47 0.59 -1.47 -4.21
CA GLY A 47 0.95 -2.68 -4.92
C GLY A 47 -0.09 -3.76 -4.74
N LYS A 48 -0.06 -4.76 -5.62
CA LYS A 48 -0.90 -5.95 -5.54
C LYS A 48 -0.09 -7.22 -5.27
N ALA A 49 -0.76 -8.24 -4.79
CA ALA A 49 -0.17 -9.55 -4.58
C ALA A 49 -1.20 -10.66 -4.80
N ARG A 50 -0.75 -11.80 -5.30
CA ARG A 50 -1.52 -13.07 -5.26
C ARG A 50 -1.59 -13.65 -3.85
N ASN A 51 -0.60 -13.30 -3.04
CA ASN A 51 -0.49 -13.71 -1.66
C ASN A 51 0.18 -12.57 -0.89
N LEU A 52 -0.62 -11.84 -0.12
CA LEU A 52 -0.19 -10.67 0.64
C LEU A 52 0.94 -11.02 1.60
N ARG A 53 0.81 -12.13 2.34
CA ARG A 53 1.84 -12.58 3.29
C ARG A 53 3.19 -12.81 2.61
N LYS A 54 3.23 -13.58 1.52
CA LYS A 54 4.47 -13.85 0.77
C LYS A 54 5.08 -12.56 0.22
N ARG A 55 4.25 -11.70 -0.34
CA ARG A 55 4.71 -10.44 -0.95
C ARG A 55 5.28 -9.48 0.09
N LEU A 56 4.54 -9.20 1.14
CA LEU A 56 4.97 -8.26 2.18
C LEU A 56 6.14 -8.82 2.99
N SER A 57 6.17 -10.13 3.25
CA SER A 57 7.31 -10.77 3.89
C SER A 57 8.61 -10.67 3.07
N SER A 58 8.52 -10.58 1.73
CA SER A 58 9.70 -10.40 0.89
C SER A 58 10.39 -9.05 1.10
N TYR A 59 9.70 -8.06 1.66
CA TYR A 59 10.22 -6.74 1.98
C TYR A 59 10.83 -6.62 3.39
N ARG A 60 10.81 -7.67 4.19
CA ARG A 60 11.37 -7.67 5.56
C ARG A 60 12.85 -7.28 5.57
N VAL A 61 13.57 -7.67 4.53
CA VAL A 61 14.99 -7.37 4.36
C VAL A 61 15.16 -6.42 3.19
N ALA A 62 15.72 -5.24 3.45
CA ALA A 62 16.05 -4.24 2.43
C ALA A 62 17.36 -4.60 1.72
N ASN A 63 17.35 -5.70 0.95
CA ASN A 63 18.53 -6.20 0.25
C ASN A 63 18.72 -5.46 -1.10
N PRO A 64 19.83 -4.70 -1.29
CA PRO A 64 20.13 -3.98 -2.53
C PRO A 64 20.37 -4.88 -3.75
N GLU A 65 20.71 -6.15 -3.54
CA GLU A 65 20.88 -7.11 -4.63
C GLU A 65 19.51 -7.57 -5.20
N ARG A 66 18.47 -7.56 -4.36
CA ARG A 66 17.11 -8.00 -4.73
C ARG A 66 16.20 -6.86 -5.15
N PHE A 67 16.45 -5.66 -4.64
CA PHE A 67 15.58 -4.51 -4.84
C PHE A 67 16.33 -3.33 -5.45
N PRO A 68 15.72 -2.64 -6.44
CA PRO A 68 16.28 -1.43 -6.99
C PRO A 68 16.36 -0.32 -5.90
N ARG A 69 17.30 0.59 -6.05
CA ARG A 69 17.55 1.70 -5.08
C ARG A 69 16.28 2.47 -4.69
N ARG A 70 15.34 2.59 -5.62
CA ARG A 70 14.06 3.25 -5.36
C ARG A 70 13.22 2.48 -4.34
N MET A 71 13.15 1.16 -4.46
CA MET A 71 12.42 0.31 -3.50
C MET A 71 13.09 0.36 -2.12
N ILE A 72 14.42 0.29 -2.08
CA ILE A 72 15.15 0.45 -0.81
C ILE A 72 14.80 1.78 -0.12
N ARG A 73 14.80 2.90 -0.87
CA ARG A 73 14.39 4.20 -0.33
C ARG A 73 12.94 4.22 0.17
N LEU A 74 12.03 3.54 -0.53
CA LEU A 74 10.66 3.39 -0.07
C LEU A 74 10.62 2.64 1.27
N LEU A 75 11.25 1.46 1.38
CA LEU A 75 11.24 0.65 2.60
C LEU A 75 11.77 1.39 3.83
N HIS A 76 12.71 2.32 3.64
CA HIS A 76 13.21 3.18 4.72
C HIS A 76 12.26 4.32 5.12
N ARG A 77 11.24 4.64 4.31
CA ARG A 77 10.27 5.71 4.59
C ARG A 77 8.94 5.19 5.13
N VAL A 78 8.64 3.93 4.87
CA VAL A 78 7.36 3.32 5.27
C VAL A 78 7.30 3.20 6.79
N THR A 79 6.23 3.74 7.37
CA THR A 79 5.93 3.67 8.81
C THR A 79 4.70 2.83 9.09
N ARG A 80 3.81 2.69 8.09
CA ARG A 80 2.58 1.92 8.18
C ARG A 80 2.30 1.21 6.86
N ILE A 81 1.73 0.00 6.94
CA ILE A 81 1.23 -0.75 5.80
C ILE A 81 -0.24 -1.11 6.07
N GLU A 82 -1.09 -0.80 5.11
CA GLU A 82 -2.49 -1.19 5.07
C GLU A 82 -2.69 -2.19 3.93
N TRP A 83 -3.70 -3.04 4.00
CA TRP A 83 -4.04 -3.96 2.93
C TRP A 83 -5.55 -4.20 2.86
N ASP A 84 -6.00 -4.58 1.67
CA ASP A 84 -7.37 -4.92 1.36
C ASP A 84 -7.36 -6.27 0.62
N GLU A 85 -8.07 -7.27 1.15
CA GLU A 85 -8.15 -8.59 0.57
C GLU A 85 -9.11 -8.56 -0.62
N CYS A 86 -8.75 -9.22 -1.70
CA CYS A 86 -9.56 -9.30 -2.91
C CYS A 86 -9.96 -10.76 -3.19
N SER A 87 -11.10 -10.95 -3.84
CA SER A 87 -11.59 -12.26 -4.21
C SER A 87 -10.75 -12.99 -5.25
N SER A 88 -9.99 -12.23 -6.08
CA SER A 88 -9.13 -12.76 -7.12
C SER A 88 -7.94 -11.84 -7.42
N GLU A 89 -6.98 -12.33 -8.22
CA GLU A 89 -5.86 -11.53 -8.70
C GLU A 89 -6.31 -10.42 -9.67
N GLU A 90 -7.33 -10.70 -10.47
CA GLU A 90 -7.94 -9.74 -11.39
C GLU A 90 -8.59 -8.59 -10.60
N ALA A 91 -9.35 -8.92 -9.55
CA ALA A 91 -9.94 -7.92 -8.67
C ALA A 91 -8.85 -7.06 -7.99
N ALA A 92 -7.77 -7.69 -7.53
CA ALA A 92 -6.63 -6.96 -6.97
C ALA A 92 -5.95 -6.06 -8.03
N SER A 93 -5.87 -6.47 -9.30
CA SER A 93 -5.34 -5.66 -10.39
C SER A 93 -6.17 -4.40 -10.64
N HIS A 94 -7.48 -4.56 -10.75
CA HIS A 94 -8.40 -3.44 -10.94
C HIS A 94 -8.35 -2.47 -9.74
N ARG A 95 -8.30 -3.02 -8.53
CA ARG A 95 -8.19 -2.22 -7.31
C ARG A 95 -6.88 -1.44 -7.24
N GLU A 96 -5.75 -2.08 -7.56
CA GLU A 96 -4.42 -1.43 -7.63
C GLU A 96 -4.44 -0.25 -8.62
N GLU A 97 -4.93 -0.46 -9.85
CA GLU A 97 -5.01 0.59 -10.88
C GLU A 97 -5.86 1.77 -10.42
N ALA A 98 -7.03 1.50 -9.85
CA ALA A 98 -7.92 2.52 -9.31
C ALA A 98 -7.24 3.35 -8.22
N LEU A 99 -6.58 2.69 -7.25
CA LEU A 99 -5.87 3.35 -6.18
C LEU A 99 -4.66 4.15 -6.68
N ILE A 100 -3.89 3.63 -7.62
CA ILE A 100 -2.76 4.35 -8.22
C ILE A 100 -3.24 5.60 -8.96
N CYS A 101 -4.32 5.48 -9.76
CA CYS A 101 -4.89 6.62 -10.48
C CYS A 101 -5.42 7.70 -9.54
N THR A 102 -5.98 7.30 -8.41
CA THR A 102 -6.58 8.19 -7.42
C THR A 102 -5.54 8.88 -6.55
N LEU A 103 -4.66 8.09 -5.94
CA LEU A 103 -3.72 8.55 -4.93
C LEU A 103 -2.43 9.09 -5.54
N MET A 104 -2.11 8.69 -6.77
CA MET A 104 -0.87 9.06 -7.50
C MET A 104 0.39 8.92 -6.63
N PRO A 105 0.65 7.76 -6.02
CA PRO A 105 1.70 7.62 -5.05
C PRO A 105 3.07 7.86 -5.68
N ARG A 106 3.93 8.60 -4.97
CA ARG A 106 5.25 9.01 -5.47
C ARG A 106 6.12 7.86 -5.95
N PHE A 107 6.01 6.70 -5.31
CA PHE A 107 6.83 5.53 -5.64
C PHE A 107 6.20 4.60 -6.69
N ASN A 108 5.00 4.85 -7.19
CA ASN A 108 4.43 4.18 -8.35
C ASN A 108 4.76 4.88 -9.68
N ALA A 109 5.04 6.16 -9.65
CA ALA A 109 5.17 7.04 -10.82
C ALA A 109 6.43 6.84 -11.67
N ALA A 110 7.33 5.88 -11.38
CA ALA A 110 8.51 5.64 -12.20
C ALA A 110 8.23 4.65 -13.32
N GLY A 111 8.26 5.14 -14.55
CA GLY A 111 8.30 4.31 -15.76
C GLY A 111 6.98 4.19 -16.54
N LYS A 112 5.87 4.64 -16.02
CA LYS A 112 4.66 4.86 -16.81
C LYS A 112 4.51 6.36 -17.00
N ALA A 113 4.61 6.81 -18.26
CA ALA A 113 4.11 8.13 -18.60
C ALA A 113 2.63 8.17 -18.21
N TRP A 114 2.30 8.91 -17.15
CA TRP A 114 0.91 9.19 -16.83
C TRP A 114 0.28 9.81 -18.07
N PRO A 115 -0.91 9.35 -18.49
CA PRO A 115 -1.60 10.05 -19.56
C PRO A 115 -1.79 11.50 -19.09
N VAL A 116 -1.02 12.40 -19.70
CA VAL A 116 -0.99 13.84 -19.40
C VAL A 116 -2.28 14.53 -19.85
N SER A 117 -3.30 13.80 -20.25
CA SER A 117 -4.59 14.36 -20.60
C SER A 117 -5.34 14.75 -19.31
N GLY A 118 -5.33 16.04 -18.99
CA GLY A 118 -6.01 16.63 -17.84
C GLY A 118 -7.49 16.26 -17.68
N ILE A 119 -8.11 15.75 -18.76
CA ILE A 119 -9.49 15.28 -18.81
C ILE A 119 -9.70 14.03 -17.93
N LYS A 120 -8.76 13.07 -17.93
CA LYS A 120 -8.91 11.87 -17.10
C LYS A 120 -8.73 12.15 -15.60
N ARG A 121 -7.86 13.09 -15.25
CA ARG A 121 -7.66 13.50 -13.84
C ARG A 121 -8.93 14.11 -13.24
N SER A 122 -9.60 15.01 -13.97
CA SER A 122 -10.82 15.66 -13.49
C SER A 122 -12.00 14.68 -13.34
N ILE A 123 -12.14 13.72 -14.25
CA ILE A 123 -13.21 12.71 -14.19
C ILE A 123 -13.04 11.82 -12.94
N TRP A 124 -11.81 11.39 -12.66
CA TRP A 124 -11.53 10.54 -11.49
C TRP A 124 -11.60 11.32 -10.17
N GLN A 125 -11.13 12.56 -10.13
CA GLN A 125 -11.27 13.42 -8.96
C GLN A 125 -12.75 13.71 -8.64
N ASN A 126 -13.57 13.98 -9.65
CA ASN A 126 -15.00 14.18 -9.48
C ASN A 126 -15.73 12.91 -9.02
N ARG A 127 -15.31 11.73 -9.49
CA ARG A 127 -15.87 10.45 -9.03
C ARG A 127 -15.52 10.20 -7.56
N LEU A 128 -14.27 10.42 -7.18
CA LEU A 128 -13.80 10.25 -5.80
C LEU A 128 -14.52 11.20 -4.84
N GLN A 129 -14.69 12.48 -5.22
CA GLN A 129 -15.45 13.43 -4.42
C GLN A 129 -16.90 12.98 -4.22
N ARG A 130 -17.54 12.40 -5.24
CA ARG A 130 -18.89 11.84 -5.12
C ARG A 130 -18.94 10.64 -4.18
N GLU A 131 -17.95 9.73 -4.26
CA GLU A 131 -17.88 8.57 -3.38
C GLU A 131 -17.59 8.99 -1.93
N GLN A 132 -16.69 9.95 -1.70
CA GLN A 132 -16.43 10.52 -0.38
C GLN A 132 -17.63 11.27 0.18
N GLN A 133 -18.35 12.03 -0.65
CA GLN A 133 -19.61 12.67 -0.25
C GLN A 133 -20.69 11.64 0.10
N ALA A 134 -20.83 10.59 -0.70
CA ALA A 134 -21.77 9.51 -0.42
C ALA A 134 -21.46 8.81 0.91
N LEU A 135 -20.18 8.49 1.18
CA LEU A 135 -19.74 7.90 2.44
C LEU A 135 -19.94 8.83 3.64
N SER A 136 -19.68 10.14 3.48
CA SER A 136 -19.91 11.11 4.54
C SER A 136 -21.40 11.28 4.83
N THR A 137 -22.25 11.24 3.81
CA THR A 137 -23.72 11.30 3.95
C THR A 137 -24.24 10.06 4.66
N LEU A 138 -23.73 8.87 4.34
CA LEU A 138 -24.07 7.63 5.04
C LEU A 138 -23.61 7.65 6.50
N SER A 139 -22.44 8.21 6.79
CA SER A 139 -21.92 8.38 8.14
C SER A 139 -22.79 9.33 9.00
N CYS A 140 -23.42 10.33 8.37
CA CYS A 140 -24.36 11.22 9.05
C CYS A 140 -25.72 10.56 9.37
N LEU A 141 -26.08 9.49 8.64
CA LEU A 141 -27.34 8.77 8.81
C LEU A 141 -27.24 7.60 9.83
N LEU A 142 -26.02 7.26 10.29
CA LEU A 142 -25.84 6.25 11.33
C LEU A 142 -26.13 6.84 12.71
N PRO A 143 -26.94 6.15 13.57
CA PRO A 143 -27.26 6.62 14.91
C PRO A 143 -26.01 6.76 15.78
N GLU A 144 -25.96 7.79 16.63
CA GLU A 144 -24.82 8.19 17.47
C GLU A 144 -24.16 7.08 18.30
N LYS A 145 -24.84 5.98 18.55
CA LYS A 145 -24.32 4.86 19.35
C LYS A 145 -23.16 4.08 18.71
N VAL A 146 -22.80 4.33 17.45
CA VAL A 146 -21.71 3.64 16.75
C VAL A 146 -20.42 4.47 16.72
N ARG A 147 -20.47 5.74 17.17
CA ARG A 147 -19.31 6.65 17.11
C ARG A 147 -18.27 6.46 18.23
N ASP A 148 -18.65 5.82 19.33
CA ASP A 148 -17.79 5.70 20.53
C ASP A 148 -17.03 4.38 20.67
N ALA A 149 -17.18 3.46 19.75
CA ALA A 149 -16.36 2.25 19.73
C ALA A 149 -15.13 2.50 18.84
N GLY A 150 -13.99 2.82 19.46
CA GLY A 150 -12.68 2.89 18.82
C GLY A 150 -12.25 1.52 18.26
N GLN A 151 -12.99 1.00 17.31
CA GLN A 151 -12.66 -0.22 16.58
C GLN A 151 -12.30 0.12 15.15
N VAL A 152 -11.13 -0.37 14.77
CA VAL A 152 -10.66 -0.47 13.39
C VAL A 152 -11.80 -1.02 12.54
N VAL A 153 -12.39 -0.17 11.69
CA VAL A 153 -13.45 -0.58 10.77
C VAL A 153 -12.75 -1.39 9.67
N ARG A 154 -12.98 -2.71 9.69
CA ARG A 154 -12.79 -3.52 8.48
C ARG A 154 -13.86 -3.07 7.49
N ILE A 155 -13.41 -2.58 6.37
CA ILE A 155 -14.27 -2.37 5.21
C ILE A 155 -14.25 -3.70 4.47
N ASP A 156 -15.31 -4.48 4.62
CA ASP A 156 -15.56 -5.67 3.80
C ASP A 156 -15.93 -5.29 2.36
#